data_64c4d627897caef41e630faea7770788
#
_entry.id   64c4d627897caef41e630faea7770788
#
_cell.length_a   1.000
_cell.length_b   1.000
_cell.length_c   1.000
_cell.angle_alpha   90.00
_cell.angle_beta   90.00
_cell.angle_gamma   90.00
#
_symmetry.space_group_name_H-M   'P 1'
#
loop_
_entity.id
_entity.type
_entity.pdbx_description
1 polymer ?
#
loop_
_entity_poly.entity_id
_entity_poly.type
_entity_poly.pdbx_seq_one_letter_code
_entity_poly.pdbx_strand_id
1 'polypeptide(L)'
;MDFDELLSHYRSKTCVVSVEFFPDGTYGNIRVVAGNKAHYDDMAALNHPFVPGCPYEACFPKNPHFEDHCYRCIRDGKPLHAYVDLYMMGLWLNMFLLPLDSDKENIGYCVYCYDVAPKADCSAMADISADTASSVLKACIRLRGSGNIKHAFQDVVEDIRKICGSDHCCILLTDDEKCTCSIFAESLRKGSSLFPMARYIEGFYAITETWPATLAGSTCVILKDERDLEKLREENPVWRASLDYAGVKSVVLFPLRHGGKLLGYMWSLNFNVENVMKIKETLELTTFFIASEIASYKLLNKLEVMSTIDSLTGIKNRNVMNNRVDQIIEGSEAMPEAVLFADLNGLKRTNDEMGHAAGDKMLRTAASILQSVFHDGEVYRAGGDEFMVLVSKITKEEVENRVNQVHFLSKMSENVRFSIGVSYGENDIRTSMRLADERMYADKNSYYEAHPGLKYR
;
A
#
# COMPACT_ATOMS: atom_id res chain seq x y z
N MET A 1 16.07 29.38 38.04
CA MET A 1 14.65 29.49 37.64
C MET A 1 13.84 28.48 38.46
N ASP A 2 12.75 28.92 39.08
CA ASP A 2 11.84 28.02 39.81
C ASP A 2 10.84 27.44 38.80
N PHE A 3 11.01 26.16 38.46
CA PHE A 3 10.15 25.47 37.50
C PHE A 3 8.77 25.16 38.06
N ASP A 4 8.63 24.99 39.38
CA ASP A 4 7.35 24.67 40.00
C ASP A 4 6.42 25.90 39.97
N GLU A 5 6.98 27.10 40.23
CA GLU A 5 6.24 28.35 40.06
C GLU A 5 5.82 28.55 38.60
N LEU A 6 6.74 28.38 37.63
CA LEU A 6 6.44 28.49 36.21
C LEU A 6 5.32 27.55 35.79
N LEU A 7 5.41 26.26 36.17
CA LEU A 7 4.46 25.24 35.75
C LEU A 7 3.08 25.36 36.43
N SER A 8 2.98 26.05 37.55
CA SER A 8 1.71 26.29 38.25
C SER A 8 0.71 27.08 37.42
N HIS A 9 1.18 27.83 36.41
CA HIS A 9 0.33 28.64 35.50
C HIS A 9 -0.27 27.84 34.35
N TYR A 10 0.21 26.59 34.11
CA TYR A 10 -0.28 25.74 33.03
C TYR A 10 -1.36 24.78 33.50
N ARG A 11 -2.49 24.72 32.78
CA ARG A 11 -3.60 23.78 33.08
C ARG A 11 -3.47 22.47 32.27
N SER A 12 -2.86 22.53 31.07
CA SER A 12 -2.58 21.36 30.23
C SER A 12 -1.48 20.52 30.85
N LYS A 13 -1.33 19.26 30.40
CA LYS A 13 -0.21 18.38 30.77
C LYS A 13 1.09 19.05 30.33
N THR A 14 1.90 19.46 31.28
CA THR A 14 3.09 20.27 31.02
C THR A 14 4.25 19.86 31.89
N CYS A 15 5.43 19.74 31.30
CA CYS A 15 6.67 19.46 32.01
C CYS A 15 7.81 20.31 31.43
N VAL A 16 8.93 20.38 32.13
CA VAL A 16 10.18 21.01 31.66
C VAL A 16 11.16 19.90 31.33
N VAL A 17 11.69 20.01 30.08
CA VAL A 17 12.68 19.10 29.53
C VAL A 17 14.02 19.81 29.49
N SER A 18 15.10 19.13 29.92
CA SER A 18 16.48 19.57 29.78
C SER A 18 17.19 18.77 28.69
N VAL A 19 18.06 19.43 27.93
CA VAL A 19 18.96 18.83 26.95
C VAL A 19 20.38 19.26 27.26
N GLU A 20 21.32 18.31 27.30
CA GLU A 20 22.73 18.60 27.46
C GLU A 20 23.41 18.73 26.09
N PHE A 21 24.20 19.80 25.93
CA PHE A 21 24.99 20.07 24.72
C PHE A 21 26.44 19.68 24.96
N PHE A 22 27.01 18.93 24.05
CA PHE A 22 28.41 18.49 24.13
C PHE A 22 29.34 19.38 23.29
N PRO A 23 30.65 19.47 23.66
CA PRO A 23 31.61 20.31 22.96
C PRO A 23 31.81 19.96 21.47
N ASP A 24 31.50 18.74 21.08
CA ASP A 24 31.57 18.25 19.70
C ASP A 24 30.35 18.67 18.84
N GLY A 25 29.42 19.42 19.45
CA GLY A 25 28.17 19.87 18.80
C GLY A 25 27.06 18.82 18.79
N THR A 26 27.26 17.71 19.49
CA THR A 26 26.18 16.73 19.73
C THR A 26 25.35 17.11 20.94
N TYR A 27 24.24 16.42 21.17
CA TYR A 27 23.37 16.61 22.32
C TYR A 27 22.92 15.25 22.88
N GLY A 28 22.47 15.24 24.15
CA GLY A 28 21.99 14.03 24.79
C GLY A 28 21.50 14.30 26.20
N ASN A 29 21.48 13.23 27.02
CA ASN A 29 21.08 13.28 28.43
C ASN A 29 19.76 14.04 28.67
N ILE A 30 18.77 13.78 27.81
CA ILE A 30 17.47 14.47 27.85
C ILE A 30 16.71 13.97 29.07
N ARG A 31 16.27 14.91 29.93
CA ARG A 31 15.58 14.60 31.16
C ARG A 31 14.34 15.44 31.36
N VAL A 32 13.33 14.86 32.01
CA VAL A 32 12.16 15.60 32.50
C VAL A 32 12.46 16.09 33.90
N VAL A 33 12.73 17.40 34.03
CA VAL A 33 13.25 17.96 35.30
C VAL A 33 12.18 18.47 36.24
N ALA A 34 10.99 18.82 35.73
CA ALA A 34 9.84 19.24 36.53
C ALA A 34 8.54 18.93 35.77
N GLY A 35 7.40 18.82 36.44
CA GLY A 35 6.10 18.60 35.86
C GLY A 35 4.99 19.26 36.65
N ASN A 36 3.91 19.72 36.01
CA ASN A 36 2.73 20.20 36.69
C ASN A 36 1.85 19.03 37.21
N LYS A 37 0.83 19.34 38.00
CA LYS A 37 -0.10 18.33 38.54
C LYS A 37 -0.71 17.46 37.42
N ALA A 38 -1.14 18.05 36.30
CA ALA A 38 -1.74 17.30 35.21
C ALA A 38 -0.75 16.28 34.57
N HIS A 39 0.55 16.61 34.49
CA HIS A 39 1.59 15.69 34.06
C HIS A 39 1.79 14.55 35.08
N TYR A 40 1.85 14.86 36.39
CA TYR A 40 1.93 13.84 37.41
C TYR A 40 0.76 12.85 37.39
N ASP A 41 -0.47 13.38 37.27
CA ASP A 41 -1.68 12.57 37.22
C ASP A 41 -1.71 11.67 35.94
N ASP A 42 -1.24 12.17 34.81
CA ASP A 42 -1.13 11.41 33.56
C ASP A 42 -0.13 10.27 33.65
N MET A 43 1.08 10.54 34.16
CA MET A 43 2.10 9.52 34.33
C MET A 43 1.68 8.43 35.36
N ALA A 44 0.99 8.83 36.43
CA ALA A 44 0.42 7.88 37.38
C ALA A 44 -0.66 6.98 36.75
N ALA A 45 -1.51 7.54 35.88
CA ALA A 45 -2.53 6.79 35.14
C ALA A 45 -1.94 5.76 34.17
N LEU A 46 -0.73 6.03 33.66
CA LEU A 46 0.04 5.12 32.79
C LEU A 46 0.88 4.09 33.55
N ASN A 47 0.77 4.03 34.89
CA ASN A 47 1.62 3.21 35.79
C ASN A 47 3.12 3.54 35.69
N HIS A 48 3.48 4.76 35.29
CA HIS A 48 4.84 5.28 35.28
C HIS A 48 4.97 6.53 36.18
N PRO A 49 5.04 6.39 37.50
CA PRO A 49 5.07 7.54 38.40
C PRO A 49 6.28 8.44 38.09
N PHE A 50 5.99 9.70 37.78
CA PHE A 50 7.00 10.69 37.41
C PHE A 50 7.89 11.03 38.60
N VAL A 51 9.21 11.03 38.39
CA VAL A 51 10.23 11.50 39.32
C VAL A 51 11.03 12.62 38.66
N PRO A 52 11.04 13.85 39.24
CA PRO A 52 11.81 14.97 38.70
C PRO A 52 13.27 14.61 38.45
N GLY A 53 13.79 14.98 37.26
CA GLY A 53 15.15 14.67 36.82
C GLY A 53 15.35 13.27 36.25
N CYS A 54 14.30 12.48 36.04
CA CYS A 54 14.39 11.20 35.36
C CYS A 54 14.77 11.37 33.88
N PRO A 55 15.40 10.37 33.24
CA PRO A 55 15.50 10.32 31.78
C PRO A 55 14.10 10.42 31.13
N TYR A 56 13.97 11.10 30.02
CA TYR A 56 12.67 11.29 29.39
C TYR A 56 12.00 9.95 28.98
N GLU A 57 12.79 8.91 28.71
CA GLU A 57 12.34 7.58 28.38
C GLU A 57 11.57 6.88 29.52
N ALA A 58 11.72 7.40 30.76
CA ALA A 58 10.91 6.93 31.87
C ALA A 58 9.48 7.47 31.85
N CYS A 59 9.23 8.56 31.11
CA CYS A 59 7.92 9.18 30.97
C CYS A 59 7.27 8.88 29.59
N PHE A 60 8.09 8.84 28.55
CA PHE A 60 7.64 8.74 27.17
C PHE A 60 8.43 7.65 26.42
N PRO A 61 7.85 6.97 25.44
CA PRO A 61 8.60 6.07 24.57
C PRO A 61 9.79 6.78 23.91
N LYS A 62 10.93 6.10 23.83
CA LYS A 62 12.11 6.64 23.15
C LYS A 62 11.75 7.05 21.73
N ASN A 63 11.98 8.33 21.40
CA ASN A 63 11.64 8.89 20.10
C ASN A 63 12.70 9.93 19.67
N PRO A 64 13.55 9.58 18.67
CA PRO A 64 14.59 10.48 18.18
C PRO A 64 14.04 11.83 17.66
N HIS A 65 12.79 11.86 17.17
CA HIS A 65 12.18 13.12 16.74
C HIS A 65 11.80 14.03 17.91
N PHE A 66 11.34 13.45 19.02
CA PHE A 66 11.12 14.21 20.23
C PHE A 66 12.42 14.82 20.73
N GLU A 67 13.50 14.04 20.72
CA GLU A 67 14.85 14.50 21.09
C GLU A 67 15.30 15.67 20.21
N ASP A 68 15.18 15.54 18.88
CA ASP A 68 15.53 16.59 17.91
C ASP A 68 14.63 17.84 18.05
N HIS A 69 13.34 17.67 18.35
CA HIS A 69 12.43 18.80 18.62
C HIS A 69 12.86 19.59 19.86
N CYS A 70 13.16 18.90 20.97
CA CYS A 70 13.67 19.53 22.19
C CYS A 70 14.99 20.30 21.91
N TYR A 71 15.94 19.62 21.26
CA TYR A 71 17.23 20.21 20.90
C TYR A 71 17.08 21.48 20.06
N ARG A 72 16.27 21.45 18.99
CA ARG A 72 16.08 22.60 18.10
C ARG A 72 15.32 23.74 18.75
N CYS A 73 14.27 23.42 19.51
CA CYS A 73 13.55 24.44 20.26
C CYS A 73 14.48 25.28 21.11
N ILE A 74 15.38 24.59 21.83
CA ILE A 74 16.35 25.26 22.72
C ILE A 74 17.43 25.98 21.92
N ARG A 75 18.07 25.32 20.95
CA ARG A 75 19.18 25.88 20.17
C ARG A 75 18.76 27.11 19.37
N ASP A 76 17.60 27.04 18.71
CA ASP A 76 17.12 28.11 17.82
C ASP A 76 16.36 29.19 18.57
N GLY A 77 16.06 28.98 19.87
CA GLY A 77 15.31 29.93 20.71
C GLY A 77 13.91 30.21 20.20
N LYS A 78 13.29 29.23 19.51
CA LYS A 78 11.97 29.39 18.86
C LYS A 78 10.98 28.34 19.35
N PRO A 79 9.72 28.74 19.59
CA PRO A 79 8.66 27.76 19.85
C PRO A 79 8.50 26.76 18.72
N LEU A 80 8.22 25.51 19.06
CA LEU A 80 7.86 24.45 18.11
C LEU A 80 6.49 23.87 18.47
N HIS A 81 5.68 23.65 17.47
CA HIS A 81 4.41 22.94 17.55
C HIS A 81 4.45 21.72 16.63
N ALA A 82 3.92 20.59 17.09
CA ALA A 82 3.73 19.42 16.24
C ALA A 82 2.44 18.70 16.62
N TYR A 83 1.76 18.19 15.60
CA TYR A 83 0.56 17.38 15.72
C TYR A 83 0.85 16.02 15.07
N VAL A 84 0.93 14.96 15.88
CA VAL A 84 1.54 13.69 15.50
C VAL A 84 0.55 12.54 15.69
N ASP A 85 0.44 11.66 14.70
CA ASP A 85 -0.29 10.39 14.81
C ASP A 85 0.58 9.35 15.54
N LEU A 86 0.20 9.03 16.78
CA LEU A 86 0.77 7.93 17.57
C LEU A 86 0.05 6.62 17.20
N TYR A 87 0.16 6.20 15.94
CA TYR A 87 -0.60 5.07 15.38
C TYR A 87 -0.49 3.77 16.20
N MET A 88 0.66 3.51 16.86
CA MET A 88 0.87 2.35 17.72
C MET A 88 -0.06 2.34 18.95
N MET A 89 -0.46 3.53 19.39
CA MET A 89 -1.35 3.73 20.53
C MET A 89 -2.77 4.07 20.11
N GLY A 90 -3.01 4.29 18.82
CA GLY A 90 -4.30 4.77 18.28
C GLY A 90 -4.68 6.17 18.77
N LEU A 91 -3.69 7.01 19.05
CA LEU A 91 -3.86 8.35 19.63
C LEU A 91 -3.22 9.42 18.73
N TRP A 92 -3.74 10.63 18.83
CA TRP A 92 -3.14 11.83 18.24
C TRP A 92 -2.53 12.68 19.33
N LEU A 93 -1.27 13.08 19.15
CA LEU A 93 -0.50 13.92 20.07
C LEU A 93 -0.43 15.33 19.52
N ASN A 94 -0.97 16.28 20.30
CA ASN A 94 -0.76 17.72 20.10
C ASN A 94 0.30 18.20 21.08
N MET A 95 1.42 18.74 20.59
CA MET A 95 2.53 19.14 21.46
C MET A 95 3.11 20.50 21.08
N PHE A 96 3.45 21.24 22.14
CA PHE A 96 4.12 22.54 22.06
C PHE A 96 5.41 22.50 22.86
N LEU A 97 6.48 23.01 22.27
CA LEU A 97 7.77 23.18 22.91
C LEU A 97 8.09 24.68 22.94
N LEU A 98 8.38 25.23 24.11
CA LEU A 98 8.69 26.63 24.31
C LEU A 98 10.09 26.73 24.91
N PRO A 99 11.03 27.47 24.29
CA PRO A 99 12.39 27.59 24.81
C PRO A 99 12.40 28.38 26.13
N LEU A 100 13.30 27.99 27.03
CA LEU A 100 13.54 28.70 28.28
C LEU A 100 15.00 29.14 28.33
N ASP A 101 15.25 30.29 28.93
CA ASP A 101 16.61 30.75 29.23
C ASP A 101 17.29 29.83 30.25
N SER A 102 18.58 29.58 30.07
CA SER A 102 19.38 28.72 30.94
C SER A 102 20.54 29.50 31.55
N ASP A 103 20.73 29.33 32.86
CA ASP A 103 21.88 29.86 33.55
C ASP A 103 23.14 28.95 33.45
N LYS A 104 23.03 27.82 32.72
CA LYS A 104 24.09 26.82 32.52
C LYS A 104 24.57 26.83 31.07
N GLU A 105 25.88 26.85 30.86
CA GLU A 105 26.46 26.93 29.50
C GLU A 105 26.20 25.71 28.62
N ASN A 106 26.05 24.53 29.22
CA ASN A 106 25.93 23.26 28.48
C ASN A 106 24.56 22.57 28.65
N ILE A 107 23.60 23.18 29.32
CA ILE A 107 22.27 22.63 29.53
C ILE A 107 21.21 23.66 29.09
N GLY A 108 20.40 23.30 28.14
CA GLY A 108 19.23 24.09 27.77
C GLY A 108 17.94 23.48 28.28
N TYR A 109 16.89 24.30 28.37
CA TYR A 109 15.59 23.91 28.85
C TYR A 109 14.48 24.32 27.87
N CYS A 110 13.44 23.49 27.80
CA CYS A 110 12.19 23.88 27.16
C CYS A 110 10.98 23.41 27.96
N VAL A 111 9.90 24.16 27.91
CA VAL A 111 8.59 23.71 28.39
C VAL A 111 7.99 22.80 27.33
N TYR A 112 7.53 21.63 27.73
CA TYR A 112 6.81 20.68 26.88
C TYR A 112 5.37 20.58 27.37
N CYS A 113 4.45 21.12 26.55
CA CYS A 113 3.00 20.99 26.77
C CYS A 113 2.47 19.96 25.78
N TYR A 114 1.63 19.03 26.22
CA TYR A 114 1.08 18.00 25.36
C TYR A 114 -0.34 17.64 25.74
N ASP A 115 -1.08 17.18 24.74
CA ASP A 115 -2.41 16.60 24.88
C ASP A 115 -2.56 15.44 23.90
N VAL A 116 -3.36 14.42 24.29
CA VAL A 116 -3.60 13.23 23.47
C VAL A 116 -5.09 13.02 23.27
N ALA A 117 -5.47 12.69 22.03
CA ALA A 117 -6.86 12.45 21.67
C ALA A 117 -7.01 11.18 20.84
N PRO A 118 -8.11 10.41 20.97
CA PRO A 118 -8.33 9.18 20.18
C PRO A 118 -8.72 9.45 18.72
N LYS A 119 -9.01 10.70 18.36
CA LYS A 119 -9.39 11.11 17.00
C LYS A 119 -8.61 12.35 16.60
N ALA A 120 -8.30 12.44 15.28
CA ALA A 120 -7.72 13.64 14.73
C ALA A 120 -8.65 14.85 14.95
N ASP A 121 -8.09 15.94 15.45
CA ASP A 121 -8.77 17.24 15.53
C ASP A 121 -8.22 18.16 14.45
N CYS A 122 -9.06 18.46 13.45
CA CYS A 122 -8.68 19.35 12.36
C CYS A 122 -8.38 20.79 12.84
N SER A 123 -8.91 21.21 13.99
CA SER A 123 -8.62 22.54 14.56
C SER A 123 -7.22 22.61 15.19
N ALA A 124 -6.69 21.48 15.66
CA ALA A 124 -5.31 21.39 16.15
C ALA A 124 -4.26 21.45 15.02
N MET A 125 -4.68 21.27 13.76
CA MET A 125 -3.85 21.44 12.56
C MET A 125 -3.76 22.91 12.09
N ALA A 126 -4.34 23.87 12.81
CA ALA A 126 -4.52 25.25 12.36
C ALA A 126 -3.22 26.07 12.22
N ASP A 127 -2.10 25.59 12.73
CA ASP A 127 -0.80 26.28 12.61
C ASP A 127 0.00 25.92 11.35
N ILE A 128 -0.63 25.19 10.42
CA ILE A 128 0.00 24.83 9.13
C ILE A 128 0.11 26.08 8.28
N SER A 129 1.30 26.33 7.72
CA SER A 129 1.50 27.47 6.81
C SER A 129 0.49 27.40 5.64
N ALA A 130 -0.02 28.56 5.19
CA ALA A 130 -0.93 28.63 4.04
C ALA A 130 -0.35 27.97 2.78
N ASP A 131 0.97 28.01 2.59
CA ASP A 131 1.68 27.36 1.50
C ASP A 131 1.64 25.83 1.61
N THR A 132 1.84 25.30 2.83
CA THR A 132 1.76 23.84 3.10
C THR A 132 0.34 23.36 2.88
N ALA A 133 -0.66 24.04 3.45
CA ALA A 133 -2.07 23.70 3.26
C ALA A 133 -2.47 23.75 1.77
N SER A 134 -2.05 24.77 1.03
CA SER A 134 -2.27 24.87 -0.42
C SER A 134 -1.65 23.72 -1.20
N SER A 135 -0.42 23.31 -0.84
CA SER A 135 0.28 22.21 -1.50
C SER A 135 -0.41 20.87 -1.27
N VAL A 136 -0.81 20.60 -0.04
CA VAL A 136 -1.57 19.40 0.33
C VAL A 136 -2.92 19.37 -0.40
N LEU A 137 -3.66 20.49 -0.39
CA LEU A 137 -4.96 20.59 -1.04
C LEU A 137 -4.86 20.36 -2.56
N LYS A 138 -3.83 20.93 -3.23
CA LYS A 138 -3.56 20.67 -4.65
C LYS A 138 -3.33 19.19 -4.93
N ALA A 139 -2.54 18.51 -4.09
CA ALA A 139 -2.31 17.07 -4.21
C ALA A 139 -3.63 16.29 -4.08
N CYS A 140 -4.46 16.60 -3.07
CA CYS A 140 -5.75 15.96 -2.85
C CYS A 140 -6.72 16.15 -4.04
N ILE A 141 -6.81 17.39 -4.57
CA ILE A 141 -7.68 17.70 -5.71
C ILE A 141 -7.24 16.91 -6.95
N ARG A 142 -5.93 16.81 -7.23
CA ARG A 142 -5.41 16.04 -8.35
C ARG A 142 -5.71 14.55 -8.23
N LEU A 143 -5.54 13.97 -7.04
CA LEU A 143 -5.81 12.55 -6.81
C LEU A 143 -7.28 12.19 -7.03
N ARG A 144 -8.22 13.07 -6.67
CA ARG A 144 -9.67 12.84 -6.81
C ARG A 144 -10.26 13.23 -8.16
N GLY A 145 -9.65 14.16 -8.88
CA GLY A 145 -10.18 14.71 -10.13
C GLY A 145 -9.75 13.95 -11.39
N SER A 146 -8.92 12.93 -11.28
CA SER A 146 -8.32 12.24 -12.43
C SER A 146 -9.03 10.93 -12.74
N GLY A 147 -9.43 10.75 -14.01
CA GLY A 147 -9.93 9.45 -14.52
C GLY A 147 -8.85 8.35 -14.57
N ASN A 148 -7.56 8.72 -14.44
CA ASN A 148 -6.44 7.78 -14.35
C ASN A 148 -5.62 8.03 -13.08
N ILE A 149 -5.91 7.27 -12.07
CA ILE A 149 -5.32 7.44 -10.74
C ILE A 149 -3.79 7.28 -10.74
N LYS A 150 -3.23 6.39 -11.56
CA LYS A 150 -1.77 6.21 -11.67
C LYS A 150 -1.07 7.46 -12.21
N HIS A 151 -1.68 8.12 -13.21
CA HIS A 151 -1.18 9.39 -13.73
C HIS A 151 -1.22 10.50 -12.68
N ALA A 152 -2.32 10.57 -11.91
CA ALA A 152 -2.45 11.56 -10.84
C ALA A 152 -1.38 11.38 -9.76
N PHE A 153 -1.08 10.15 -9.37
CA PHE A 153 0.01 9.87 -8.42
C PHE A 153 1.39 10.25 -8.97
N GLN A 154 1.62 10.02 -10.25
CA GLN A 154 2.86 10.42 -10.91
C GLN A 154 3.07 11.95 -10.85
N ASP A 155 2.01 12.72 -11.13
CA ASP A 155 2.04 14.18 -11.05
C ASP A 155 2.25 14.67 -9.61
N VAL A 156 1.58 14.06 -8.64
CA VAL A 156 1.72 14.38 -7.22
C VAL A 156 3.13 14.11 -6.73
N VAL A 157 3.73 12.98 -7.08
CA VAL A 157 5.11 12.64 -6.70
C VAL A 157 6.10 13.61 -7.35
N GLU A 158 5.85 14.06 -8.58
CA GLU A 158 6.67 15.09 -9.22
C GLU A 158 6.56 16.44 -8.52
N ASP A 159 5.37 16.86 -8.13
CA ASP A 159 5.17 18.10 -7.39
C ASP A 159 5.85 18.04 -6.02
N ILE A 160 5.71 16.93 -5.30
CA ILE A 160 6.40 16.72 -4.01
C ILE A 160 7.92 16.79 -4.19
N ARG A 161 8.46 16.11 -5.20
CA ARG A 161 9.89 16.21 -5.51
C ARG A 161 10.35 17.64 -5.71
N LYS A 162 9.56 18.46 -6.42
CA LYS A 162 9.86 19.88 -6.64
C LYS A 162 9.78 20.70 -5.36
N ILE A 163 8.77 20.47 -4.52
CA ILE A 163 8.59 21.12 -3.22
C ILE A 163 9.78 20.82 -2.29
N CYS A 164 10.21 19.56 -2.25
CA CYS A 164 11.37 19.13 -1.47
C CYS A 164 12.71 19.61 -2.05
N GLY A 165 12.73 20.08 -3.31
CA GLY A 165 13.98 20.39 -4.01
C GLY A 165 14.87 19.15 -4.17
N SER A 166 14.29 17.97 -4.22
CA SER A 166 15.01 16.70 -4.18
C SER A 166 15.37 16.16 -5.56
N ASP A 167 16.35 15.25 -5.58
CA ASP A 167 16.75 14.52 -6.78
C ASP A 167 15.77 13.45 -7.18
N HIS A 168 15.19 12.78 -6.19
CA HIS A 168 14.33 11.62 -6.39
C HIS A 168 13.23 11.59 -5.35
N CYS A 169 12.01 11.25 -5.78
CA CYS A 169 10.87 10.97 -4.91
C CYS A 169 10.16 9.73 -5.41
N CYS A 170 9.79 8.82 -4.51
CA CYS A 170 9.17 7.56 -4.88
C CYS A 170 8.14 7.12 -3.85
N ILE A 171 7.06 6.51 -4.35
CA ILE A 171 6.10 5.72 -3.58
C ILE A 171 6.33 4.26 -3.92
N LEU A 172 6.71 3.47 -2.91
CA LEU A 172 6.90 2.03 -2.99
C LEU A 172 5.81 1.34 -2.18
N LEU A 173 5.12 0.37 -2.77
CA LEU A 173 4.19 -0.48 -2.05
C LEU A 173 4.85 -1.79 -1.66
N THR A 174 4.53 -2.30 -0.48
CA THR A 174 5.00 -3.59 0.03
C THR A 174 3.88 -4.62 0.06
N ASP A 175 4.23 -5.87 -0.14
CA ASP A 175 3.36 -7.05 0.00
C ASP A 175 4.09 -8.06 0.90
N ASP A 176 3.74 -8.06 2.19
CA ASP A 176 4.41 -8.87 3.21
C ASP A 176 4.11 -10.37 3.04
N GLU A 177 2.95 -10.73 2.43
CA GLU A 177 2.60 -12.13 2.17
C GLU A 177 3.48 -12.73 1.06
N LYS A 178 3.85 -11.92 0.07
CA LYS A 178 4.68 -12.34 -1.06
C LYS A 178 6.16 -11.98 -0.89
N CYS A 179 6.52 -11.25 0.18
CA CYS A 179 7.86 -10.71 0.40
C CYS A 179 8.36 -9.91 -0.82
N THR A 180 7.49 -9.05 -1.38
CA THR A 180 7.79 -8.24 -2.57
C THR A 180 7.49 -6.78 -2.37
N CYS A 181 8.10 -5.95 -3.18
CA CYS A 181 7.73 -4.54 -3.29
C CYS A 181 7.54 -4.13 -4.75
N SER A 182 6.79 -3.07 -4.97
CA SER A 182 6.46 -2.56 -6.28
C SER A 182 6.46 -1.03 -6.30
N ILE A 183 6.97 -0.45 -7.39
CA ILE A 183 6.98 0.99 -7.60
C ILE A 183 5.55 1.40 -7.98
N PHE A 184 4.96 2.30 -7.20
CA PHE A 184 3.62 2.82 -7.46
C PHE A 184 3.68 4.13 -8.26
N ALA A 185 4.57 5.04 -7.87
CA ALA A 185 4.88 6.27 -8.60
C ALA A 185 6.30 6.74 -8.27
N GLU A 186 6.99 7.35 -9.23
CA GLU A 186 8.38 7.77 -9.10
C GLU A 186 8.66 9.04 -9.90
N SER A 187 9.41 9.97 -9.32
CA SER A 187 9.91 11.16 -10.04
C SER A 187 11.40 11.34 -9.79
N LEU A 188 12.18 11.38 -10.88
CA LEU A 188 13.61 11.61 -10.88
C LEU A 188 13.93 12.96 -11.55
N ARG A 189 14.81 13.77 -10.94
CA ARG A 189 15.24 15.04 -11.50
C ARG A 189 16.14 14.80 -12.73
N LYS A 190 15.86 15.48 -13.83
CA LYS A 190 16.71 15.43 -15.02
C LYS A 190 18.12 15.88 -14.67
N GLY A 191 19.11 15.08 -15.04
CA GLY A 191 20.52 15.34 -14.75
C GLY A 191 20.98 14.99 -13.33
N SER A 192 20.15 14.33 -12.52
CA SER A 192 20.56 13.73 -11.24
C SER A 192 21.58 12.61 -11.47
N SER A 193 22.46 12.41 -10.48
CA SER A 193 23.36 11.24 -10.43
C SER A 193 22.67 9.96 -9.96
N LEU A 194 21.44 10.08 -9.43
CA LEU A 194 20.66 8.91 -8.98
C LEU A 194 20.04 8.19 -10.17
N PHE A 195 19.79 6.90 -10.00
CA PHE A 195 19.11 6.06 -10.99
C PHE A 195 17.66 5.78 -10.59
N PRO A 196 16.78 5.44 -11.56
CA PRO A 196 15.42 5.02 -11.29
C PRO A 196 15.36 3.81 -10.37
N MET A 197 14.33 3.73 -9.53
CA MET A 197 14.12 2.65 -8.56
C MET A 197 14.02 1.27 -9.22
N ALA A 198 13.57 1.21 -10.48
CA ALA A 198 13.55 -0.03 -11.25
C ALA A 198 14.89 -0.76 -11.31
N ARG A 199 16.02 -0.03 -11.19
CA ARG A 199 17.37 -0.62 -11.13
C ARG A 199 17.63 -1.41 -9.86
N TYR A 200 16.93 -1.09 -8.76
CA TYR A 200 17.19 -1.61 -7.42
C TYR A 200 16.06 -2.50 -6.90
N ILE A 201 14.94 -2.62 -7.62
CA ILE A 201 13.71 -3.22 -7.12
C ILE A 201 13.85 -4.71 -6.79
N GLU A 202 14.72 -5.43 -7.50
CA GLU A 202 14.96 -6.84 -7.27
C GLU A 202 15.66 -7.04 -5.91
N GLY A 203 15.04 -7.81 -5.02
CA GLY A 203 15.53 -8.02 -3.66
C GLY A 203 15.39 -6.84 -2.71
N PHE A 204 14.82 -5.71 -3.13
CA PHE A 204 14.71 -4.51 -2.31
C PHE A 204 13.77 -4.69 -1.11
N TYR A 205 12.86 -5.65 -1.16
CA TYR A 205 11.98 -5.97 -0.04
C TYR A 205 12.77 -6.25 1.25
N ALA A 206 13.88 -6.98 1.18
CA ALA A 206 14.74 -7.27 2.32
C ALA A 206 15.31 -6.00 3.01
N ILE A 207 15.46 -4.89 2.27
CA ILE A 207 15.85 -3.59 2.84
C ILE A 207 14.64 -2.97 3.55
N THR A 208 13.44 -3.02 2.92
CA THR A 208 12.23 -2.44 3.51
C THR A 208 11.80 -3.11 4.82
N GLU A 209 12.11 -4.40 5.01
CA GLU A 209 11.87 -5.14 6.25
C GLU A 209 12.66 -4.57 7.45
N THR A 210 13.75 -3.87 7.20
CA THR A 210 14.56 -3.27 8.26
C THR A 210 14.03 -1.90 8.73
N TRP A 211 13.21 -1.24 7.93
CA TRP A 211 12.75 0.13 8.19
C TRP A 211 11.82 0.30 9.38
N PRO A 212 10.91 -0.65 9.71
CA PRO A 212 10.08 -0.54 10.91
C PRO A 212 10.89 -0.42 12.20
N ALA A 213 12.01 -1.12 12.31
CA ALA A 213 12.91 -1.03 13.46
C ALA A 213 13.61 0.34 13.53
N THR A 214 14.05 0.88 12.39
CA THR A 214 14.66 2.21 12.30
C THR A 214 13.66 3.33 12.58
N LEU A 215 12.40 3.17 12.13
CA LEU A 215 11.31 4.10 12.46
C LEU A 215 10.99 4.11 13.94
N ALA A 216 11.13 2.97 14.64
CA ALA A 216 10.90 2.83 16.08
C ALA A 216 9.62 3.51 16.59
N GLY A 217 8.54 3.47 15.80
CA GLY A 217 7.27 4.15 16.11
C GLY A 217 7.19 5.63 15.68
N SER A 218 8.24 6.19 15.10
CA SER A 218 8.25 7.55 14.57
C SER A 218 7.42 7.68 13.30
N THR A 219 6.90 8.89 13.02
CA THR A 219 6.13 9.19 11.81
C THR A 219 6.99 9.21 10.54
N CYS A 220 8.29 9.45 10.68
CA CYS A 220 9.24 9.45 9.55
C CYS A 220 10.67 9.21 10.04
N VAL A 221 11.58 8.94 9.10
CA VAL A 221 13.04 9.02 9.28
C VAL A 221 13.57 10.16 8.45
N ILE A 222 14.41 11.00 9.05
CA ILE A 222 15.08 12.12 8.37
C ILE A 222 16.58 11.96 8.58
N LEU A 223 17.32 11.81 7.49
CA LEU A 223 18.78 11.75 7.44
C LEU A 223 19.24 12.92 6.59
N LYS A 224 19.83 13.94 7.21
CA LYS A 224 20.12 15.22 6.56
C LYS A 224 21.59 15.44 6.25
N ASP A 225 22.48 14.75 6.96
CA ASP A 225 23.93 14.91 6.85
C ASP A 225 24.68 13.61 7.13
N GLU A 226 26.02 13.67 7.02
CA GLU A 226 26.87 12.48 7.21
C GLU A 226 26.82 11.95 8.64
N ARG A 227 26.53 12.75 9.66
CA ARG A 227 26.39 12.29 11.04
C ARG A 227 25.16 11.40 11.21
N ASP A 228 24.04 11.82 10.63
CA ASP A 228 22.81 11.01 10.61
C ASP A 228 23.05 9.68 9.88
N LEU A 229 23.79 9.74 8.76
CA LEU A 229 24.13 8.56 7.98
C LEU A 229 25.11 7.61 8.69
N GLU A 230 26.07 8.13 9.48
CA GLU A 230 26.96 7.31 10.32
C GLU A 230 26.18 6.65 11.46
N LYS A 231 25.26 7.37 12.10
CA LYS A 231 24.37 6.79 13.11
C LYS A 231 23.52 5.65 12.50
N LEU A 232 23.00 5.86 11.29
CA LEU A 232 22.27 4.80 10.56
C LEU A 232 23.16 3.58 10.31
N ARG A 233 24.46 3.74 10.08
CA ARG A 233 25.41 2.63 9.88
C ARG A 233 25.46 1.70 11.09
N GLU A 234 25.38 2.27 12.31
CA GLU A 234 25.34 1.50 13.53
C GLU A 234 24.00 0.82 13.77
N GLU A 235 22.88 1.53 13.49
CA GLU A 235 21.53 1.07 13.77
C GLU A 235 20.96 0.15 12.67
N ASN A 236 21.27 0.45 11.40
CA ASN A 236 20.77 -0.28 10.24
C ASN A 236 21.81 -0.33 9.10
N PRO A 237 22.86 -1.16 9.24
CA PRO A 237 23.95 -1.26 8.26
C PRO A 237 23.48 -1.71 6.86
N VAL A 238 22.40 -2.50 6.78
CA VAL A 238 21.84 -2.96 5.52
C VAL A 238 21.27 -1.79 4.71
N TRP A 239 20.46 -0.96 5.35
CA TRP A 239 19.90 0.22 4.68
C TRP A 239 21.00 1.22 4.34
N ARG A 240 21.94 1.48 5.28
CA ARG A 240 23.09 2.37 5.00
C ARG A 240 23.89 1.94 3.78
N ALA A 241 24.21 0.66 3.66
CA ALA A 241 24.93 0.14 2.50
C ALA A 241 24.15 0.35 1.17
N SER A 242 22.83 0.24 1.18
CA SER A 242 22.01 0.51 0.00
C SER A 242 22.01 1.99 -0.40
N LEU A 243 22.02 2.91 0.58
CA LEU A 243 22.12 4.36 0.34
C LEU A 243 23.50 4.74 -0.24
N ASP A 244 24.57 4.14 0.29
CA ASP A 244 25.95 4.30 -0.23
C ASP A 244 26.05 3.84 -1.68
N TYR A 245 25.53 2.64 -1.97
CA TYR A 245 25.52 2.09 -3.32
C TYR A 245 24.77 2.97 -4.32
N ALA A 246 23.69 3.60 -3.89
CA ALA A 246 22.89 4.50 -4.71
C ALA A 246 23.46 5.93 -4.79
N GLY A 247 24.44 6.30 -3.97
CA GLY A 247 25.03 7.66 -3.90
C GLY A 247 24.11 8.69 -3.23
N VAL A 248 23.31 8.24 -2.26
CA VAL A 248 22.35 9.07 -1.53
C VAL A 248 23.05 9.82 -0.40
N LYS A 249 22.78 11.14 -0.29
CA LYS A 249 23.38 12.05 0.70
C LYS A 249 22.40 12.47 1.80
N SER A 250 21.11 12.48 1.50
CA SER A 250 20.07 12.79 2.46
C SER A 250 18.77 12.05 2.10
N VAL A 251 17.99 11.67 3.12
CA VAL A 251 16.75 10.91 2.98
C VAL A 251 15.70 11.47 3.91
N VAL A 252 14.49 11.61 3.40
CA VAL A 252 13.29 11.65 4.23
C VAL A 252 12.38 10.49 3.82
N LEU A 253 12.03 9.62 4.78
CA LEU A 253 11.23 8.42 4.58
C LEU A 253 9.98 8.49 5.44
N PHE A 254 8.82 8.28 4.83
CA PHE A 254 7.53 8.17 5.50
C PHE A 254 6.90 6.81 5.26
N PRO A 255 6.41 6.11 6.30
CA PRO A 255 5.55 4.95 6.13
C PRO A 255 4.16 5.40 5.65
N LEU A 256 3.61 4.72 4.67
CA LEU A 256 2.25 4.91 4.20
C LEU A 256 1.33 3.94 4.94
N ARG A 257 0.54 4.46 5.88
CA ARG A 257 -0.37 3.67 6.72
C ARG A 257 -1.81 4.12 6.56
N HIS A 258 -2.70 3.12 6.54
CA HIS A 258 -4.14 3.37 6.53
C HIS A 258 -4.84 2.32 7.39
N GLY A 259 -5.69 2.75 8.34
CA GLY A 259 -6.39 1.86 9.26
C GLY A 259 -5.45 0.94 10.06
N GLY A 260 -4.27 1.43 10.47
CA GLY A 260 -3.24 0.66 11.19
C GLY A 260 -2.40 -0.28 10.31
N LYS A 261 -2.76 -0.47 9.02
CA LYS A 261 -2.02 -1.33 8.09
C LYS A 261 -0.96 -0.54 7.34
N LEU A 262 0.26 -1.07 7.26
CA LEU A 262 1.31 -0.56 6.39
C LEU A 262 0.99 -0.95 4.94
N LEU A 263 1.00 0.04 4.05
CA LEU A 263 0.77 -0.15 2.60
C LEU A 263 2.07 -0.09 1.82
N GLY A 264 3.09 0.55 2.39
CA GLY A 264 4.38 0.80 1.77
C GLY A 264 5.05 2.04 2.34
N TYR A 265 5.89 2.67 1.55
CA TYR A 265 6.69 3.82 1.97
C TYR A 265 6.75 4.88 0.88
N MET A 266 6.94 6.12 1.31
CA MET A 266 7.27 7.23 0.45
C MET A 266 8.57 7.87 0.93
N TRP A 267 9.45 8.19 0.00
CA TRP A 267 10.70 8.88 0.34
C TRP A 267 11.04 9.98 -0.64
N SER A 268 11.91 10.88 -0.18
CA SER A 268 12.54 11.91 -0.99
C SER A 268 14.05 11.88 -0.71
N LEU A 269 14.86 11.81 -1.76
CA LEU A 269 16.32 11.67 -1.68
C LEU A 269 17.01 12.92 -2.16
N ASN A 270 18.15 13.28 -1.51
CA ASN A 270 18.96 14.45 -1.80
C ASN A 270 18.11 15.72 -1.83
N PHE A 271 17.32 15.90 -0.77
CA PHE A 271 16.43 17.05 -0.61
C PHE A 271 17.18 18.29 -0.11
N ASN A 272 16.54 19.48 -0.19
CA ASN A 272 17.09 20.72 0.37
C ASN A 272 16.98 20.69 1.91
N VAL A 273 18.10 20.40 2.57
CA VAL A 273 18.17 20.25 4.04
C VAL A 273 17.85 21.52 4.82
N GLU A 274 18.03 22.71 4.21
CA GLU A 274 17.67 23.99 4.85
C GLU A 274 16.18 24.11 5.11
N ASN A 275 15.35 23.44 4.29
CA ASN A 275 13.90 23.47 4.37
C ASN A 275 13.30 22.23 5.04
N VAL A 276 14.09 21.45 5.76
CA VAL A 276 13.71 20.14 6.32
C VAL A 276 12.40 20.17 7.11
N MET A 277 12.14 21.23 7.88
CA MET A 277 10.90 21.36 8.66
C MET A 277 9.67 21.52 7.77
N LYS A 278 9.72 22.43 6.82
CA LYS A 278 8.63 22.63 5.84
C LYS A 278 8.38 21.36 5.03
N ILE A 279 9.45 20.65 4.68
CA ILE A 279 9.37 19.35 3.98
C ILE A 279 8.68 18.32 4.87
N LYS A 280 9.09 18.19 6.14
CA LYS A 280 8.47 17.27 7.09
C LYS A 280 6.97 17.55 7.23
N GLU A 281 6.58 18.77 7.55
CA GLU A 281 5.19 19.18 7.73
C GLU A 281 4.34 18.90 6.48
N THR A 282 4.87 19.26 5.30
CA THR A 282 4.19 19.04 4.02
C THR A 282 3.99 17.55 3.75
N LEU A 283 5.04 16.74 3.95
CA LEU A 283 5.00 15.32 3.67
C LEU A 283 4.17 14.55 4.68
N GLU A 284 4.21 14.91 5.96
CA GLU A 284 3.43 14.25 7.01
C GLU A 284 1.92 14.30 6.71
N LEU A 285 1.44 15.46 6.30
CA LEU A 285 0.04 15.63 5.89
C LEU A 285 -0.26 14.98 4.53
N THR A 286 0.63 15.17 3.56
CA THR A 286 0.41 14.64 2.20
C THR A 286 0.42 13.12 2.19
N THR A 287 1.30 12.47 2.95
CA THR A 287 1.39 11.00 3.05
C THR A 287 0.16 10.38 3.69
N PHE A 288 -0.49 11.07 4.64
CA PHE A 288 -1.78 10.63 5.19
C PHE A 288 -2.86 10.51 4.10
N PHE A 289 -3.01 11.55 3.27
CA PHE A 289 -3.96 11.52 2.14
C PHE A 289 -3.55 10.51 1.06
N ILE A 290 -2.28 10.46 0.70
CA ILE A 290 -1.73 9.48 -0.24
C ILE A 290 -2.05 8.05 0.21
N ALA A 291 -1.80 7.72 1.48
CA ALA A 291 -2.09 6.40 2.02
C ALA A 291 -3.59 6.06 1.94
N SER A 292 -4.47 7.01 2.25
CA SER A 292 -5.93 6.84 2.14
C SER A 292 -6.36 6.57 0.69
N GLU A 293 -5.87 7.36 -0.27
CA GLU A 293 -6.21 7.19 -1.68
C GLU A 293 -5.64 5.89 -2.27
N ILE A 294 -4.42 5.48 -1.86
CA ILE A 294 -3.85 4.17 -2.23
C ILE A 294 -4.70 3.02 -1.66
N ALA A 295 -5.15 3.12 -0.41
CA ALA A 295 -6.00 2.10 0.20
C ALA A 295 -7.34 1.99 -0.57
N SER A 296 -7.95 3.12 -0.91
CA SER A 296 -9.17 3.19 -1.71
C SER A 296 -8.96 2.58 -3.09
N TYR A 297 -7.87 2.93 -3.76
CA TYR A 297 -7.51 2.36 -5.07
C TYR A 297 -7.31 0.84 -5.01
N LYS A 298 -6.55 0.34 -4.02
CA LYS A 298 -6.35 -1.11 -3.82
C LYS A 298 -7.68 -1.84 -3.58
N LEU A 299 -8.58 -1.22 -2.80
CA LEU A 299 -9.91 -1.80 -2.53
C LEU A 299 -10.77 -1.83 -3.80
N LEU A 300 -10.85 -0.74 -4.54
CA LEU A 300 -11.61 -0.66 -5.80
C LEU A 300 -11.08 -1.67 -6.81
N ASN A 301 -9.76 -1.76 -6.99
CA ASN A 301 -9.12 -2.71 -7.90
C ASN A 301 -9.41 -4.17 -7.48
N LYS A 302 -9.40 -4.45 -6.16
CA LYS A 302 -9.77 -5.77 -5.64
C LYS A 302 -11.23 -6.10 -5.92
N LEU A 303 -12.14 -5.15 -5.72
CA LEU A 303 -13.57 -5.30 -6.03
C LEU A 303 -13.78 -5.51 -7.53
N GLU A 304 -13.09 -4.77 -8.39
CA GLU A 304 -13.13 -4.94 -9.84
C GLU A 304 -12.67 -6.34 -10.26
N VAL A 305 -11.51 -6.78 -9.76
CA VAL A 305 -11.01 -8.15 -10.03
C VAL A 305 -12.00 -9.20 -9.53
N MET A 306 -12.52 -9.07 -8.30
CA MET A 306 -13.53 -10.02 -7.76
C MET A 306 -14.84 -9.97 -8.55
N SER A 307 -15.21 -8.83 -9.11
CA SER A 307 -16.40 -8.67 -9.94
C SER A 307 -16.22 -9.22 -11.37
N THR A 308 -15.00 -9.30 -11.88
CA THR A 308 -14.72 -9.60 -13.29
C THR A 308 -14.03 -10.94 -13.51
N ILE A 309 -13.25 -11.42 -12.56
CA ILE A 309 -12.41 -12.62 -12.70
C ILE A 309 -12.90 -13.71 -11.75
N ASP A 310 -12.89 -14.95 -12.22
CA ASP A 310 -13.09 -16.14 -11.38
C ASP A 310 -11.84 -16.40 -10.54
N SER A 311 -11.98 -16.37 -9.22
CA SER A 311 -10.86 -16.44 -8.27
C SER A 311 -10.08 -17.76 -8.31
N LEU A 312 -10.71 -18.85 -8.79
CA LEU A 312 -10.07 -20.16 -8.87
C LEU A 312 -9.25 -20.32 -10.15
N THR A 313 -9.84 -19.93 -11.29
CA THR A 313 -9.31 -20.23 -12.61
C THR A 313 -8.56 -19.06 -13.27
N GLY A 314 -8.78 -17.82 -12.79
CA GLY A 314 -8.15 -16.62 -13.32
C GLY A 314 -8.70 -16.13 -14.65
N ILE A 315 -9.73 -16.78 -15.22
CA ILE A 315 -10.44 -16.33 -16.43
C ILE A 315 -11.63 -15.44 -16.06
N LYS A 316 -12.30 -14.83 -17.04
CA LYS A 316 -13.49 -13.98 -16.83
C LYS A 316 -14.60 -14.79 -16.14
N ASN A 317 -15.28 -14.18 -15.18
CA ASN A 317 -16.35 -14.84 -14.42
C ASN A 317 -17.72 -14.69 -15.11
N ARG A 318 -18.75 -15.32 -14.49
CA ARG A 318 -20.13 -15.31 -14.96
C ARG A 318 -20.74 -13.90 -15.05
N ASN A 319 -20.34 -12.97 -14.16
CA ASN A 319 -20.87 -11.59 -14.22
C ASN A 319 -20.43 -10.89 -15.51
N VAL A 320 -19.14 -11.00 -15.88
CA VAL A 320 -18.63 -10.41 -17.13
C VAL A 320 -19.27 -11.09 -18.34
N MET A 321 -19.49 -12.41 -18.29
CA MET A 321 -20.21 -13.16 -19.32
C MET A 321 -21.61 -12.57 -19.53
N ASN A 322 -22.39 -12.42 -18.45
CA ASN A 322 -23.75 -11.88 -18.53
C ASN A 322 -23.77 -10.46 -19.08
N ASN A 323 -22.90 -9.57 -18.58
CA ASN A 323 -22.79 -8.20 -19.07
C ASN A 323 -22.44 -8.17 -20.58
N ARG A 324 -21.56 -9.05 -21.03
CA ARG A 324 -21.20 -9.15 -22.46
C ARG A 324 -22.38 -9.58 -23.31
N VAL A 325 -23.15 -10.57 -22.85
CA VAL A 325 -24.37 -11.03 -23.51
C VAL A 325 -25.41 -9.91 -23.58
N ASP A 326 -25.63 -9.18 -22.48
CA ASP A 326 -26.58 -8.07 -22.44
C ASP A 326 -26.17 -6.94 -23.41
N GLN A 327 -24.89 -6.60 -23.50
CA GLN A 327 -24.36 -5.61 -24.44
C GLN A 327 -24.60 -6.02 -25.93
N ILE A 328 -24.48 -7.33 -26.23
CA ILE A 328 -24.78 -7.85 -27.56
C ILE A 328 -26.29 -7.74 -27.84
N ILE A 329 -27.15 -8.06 -26.86
CA ILE A 329 -28.61 -7.95 -27.00
C ILE A 329 -29.04 -6.49 -27.22
N GLU A 330 -28.40 -5.55 -26.54
CA GLU A 330 -28.64 -4.11 -26.66
C GLU A 330 -28.07 -3.52 -28.00
N GLY A 331 -27.28 -4.28 -28.72
CA GLY A 331 -26.64 -3.85 -29.97
C GLY A 331 -25.46 -2.90 -29.77
N SER A 332 -24.95 -2.76 -28.56
CA SER A 332 -23.76 -1.97 -28.26
C SER A 332 -22.46 -2.72 -28.60
N GLU A 333 -22.54 -4.04 -28.76
CA GLU A 333 -21.44 -4.92 -29.13
C GLU A 333 -21.85 -5.89 -30.26
N ALA A 334 -20.86 -6.28 -31.07
CA ALA A 334 -21.11 -7.16 -32.21
C ALA A 334 -21.39 -8.59 -31.78
N MET A 335 -22.22 -9.30 -32.58
CA MET A 335 -22.41 -10.75 -32.44
C MET A 335 -21.09 -11.48 -32.68
N PRO A 336 -20.75 -12.49 -31.85
CA PRO A 336 -19.63 -13.39 -32.14
C PRO A 336 -20.00 -14.35 -33.31
N GLU A 337 -19.01 -14.74 -34.08
CA GLU A 337 -19.17 -15.73 -35.15
C GLU A 337 -19.41 -17.14 -34.60
N ALA A 338 -18.92 -17.44 -33.40
CA ALA A 338 -19.20 -18.70 -32.73
C ALA A 338 -19.38 -18.53 -31.24
N VAL A 339 -20.29 -19.31 -30.66
CA VAL A 339 -20.53 -19.49 -29.24
C VAL A 339 -20.27 -20.94 -28.89
N LEU A 340 -19.43 -21.17 -27.89
CA LEU A 340 -19.13 -22.50 -27.37
C LEU A 340 -19.54 -22.60 -25.90
N PHE A 341 -20.16 -23.73 -25.54
CA PHE A 341 -20.25 -24.20 -24.16
C PHE A 341 -19.40 -25.44 -23.99
N ALA A 342 -18.66 -25.50 -22.89
CA ALA A 342 -17.80 -26.61 -22.52
C ALA A 342 -18.06 -27.00 -21.07
N ASP A 343 -18.31 -28.27 -20.83
CA ASP A 343 -18.50 -28.84 -19.50
C ASP A 343 -17.38 -29.83 -19.18
N LEU A 344 -16.89 -29.77 -17.93
CA LEU A 344 -15.76 -30.59 -17.48
C LEU A 344 -16.27 -31.93 -16.92
N ASN A 345 -16.09 -33.00 -17.69
CA ASN A 345 -16.53 -34.34 -17.33
C ASN A 345 -15.80 -34.88 -16.10
N GLY A 346 -16.56 -35.43 -15.13
CA GLY A 346 -16.02 -36.17 -14.00
C GLY A 346 -15.50 -35.33 -12.83
N LEU A 347 -15.73 -34.02 -12.80
CA LEU A 347 -15.28 -33.15 -11.70
C LEU A 347 -15.80 -33.62 -10.34
N LYS A 348 -17.09 -33.95 -10.23
CA LYS A 348 -17.69 -34.44 -8.98
C LYS A 348 -16.96 -35.67 -8.47
N ARG A 349 -16.71 -36.65 -9.35
CA ARG A 349 -16.00 -37.86 -8.99
C ARG A 349 -14.59 -37.58 -8.51
N THR A 350 -13.86 -36.70 -9.21
CA THR A 350 -12.52 -36.29 -8.80
C THR A 350 -12.53 -35.67 -7.41
N ASN A 351 -13.54 -34.84 -7.11
CA ASN A 351 -13.70 -34.24 -5.76
C ASN A 351 -13.96 -35.32 -4.71
N ASP A 352 -14.85 -36.29 -5.01
CA ASP A 352 -15.24 -37.33 -4.05
C ASP A 352 -14.11 -38.34 -3.80
N GLU A 353 -13.34 -38.72 -4.83
CA GLU A 353 -12.26 -39.72 -4.74
C GLU A 353 -10.91 -39.11 -4.30
N MET A 354 -10.57 -37.86 -4.73
CA MET A 354 -9.24 -37.26 -4.56
C MET A 354 -9.26 -35.95 -3.78
N GLY A 355 -10.44 -35.46 -3.37
CA GLY A 355 -10.64 -34.24 -2.62
C GLY A 355 -10.73 -32.99 -3.47
N HIS A 356 -11.27 -31.92 -2.89
CA HIS A 356 -11.49 -30.62 -3.59
C HIS A 356 -10.24 -30.01 -4.20
N ALA A 357 -9.07 -30.19 -3.61
CA ALA A 357 -7.82 -29.68 -4.16
C ALA A 357 -7.48 -30.28 -5.54
N ALA A 358 -7.86 -31.56 -5.77
CA ALA A 358 -7.68 -32.21 -7.07
C ALA A 358 -8.69 -31.67 -8.11
N GLY A 359 -9.93 -31.43 -7.72
CA GLY A 359 -10.94 -30.80 -8.57
C GLY A 359 -10.57 -29.36 -8.93
N ASP A 360 -10.06 -28.60 -7.97
CA ASP A 360 -9.56 -27.24 -8.20
C ASP A 360 -8.40 -27.22 -9.22
N LYS A 361 -7.46 -28.17 -9.11
CA LYS A 361 -6.38 -28.33 -10.09
C LYS A 361 -6.93 -28.65 -11.48
N MET A 362 -7.93 -29.55 -11.54
CA MET A 362 -8.62 -29.92 -12.77
C MET A 362 -9.29 -28.71 -13.44
N LEU A 363 -10.00 -27.88 -12.67
CA LEU A 363 -10.62 -26.62 -13.15
C LEU A 363 -9.61 -25.60 -13.67
N ARG A 364 -8.48 -25.40 -12.94
CA ARG A 364 -7.40 -24.50 -13.41
C ARG A 364 -6.78 -24.99 -14.71
N THR A 365 -6.56 -26.29 -14.83
CA THR A 365 -6.01 -26.88 -16.06
C THR A 365 -6.98 -26.76 -17.21
N ALA A 366 -8.29 -26.99 -17.00
CA ALA A 366 -9.35 -26.81 -17.99
C ALA A 366 -9.39 -25.36 -18.51
N ALA A 367 -9.39 -24.38 -17.62
CA ALA A 367 -9.36 -22.97 -17.99
C ALA A 367 -8.11 -22.61 -18.80
N SER A 368 -6.95 -23.09 -18.38
CA SER A 368 -5.67 -22.88 -19.08
C SER A 368 -5.69 -23.46 -20.50
N ILE A 369 -6.23 -24.65 -20.70
CA ILE A 369 -6.38 -25.26 -22.02
C ILE A 369 -7.27 -24.38 -22.91
N LEU A 370 -8.48 -24.02 -22.44
CA LEU A 370 -9.40 -23.18 -23.20
C LEU A 370 -8.77 -21.81 -23.56
N GLN A 371 -8.10 -21.17 -22.59
CA GLN A 371 -7.48 -19.88 -22.81
C GLN A 371 -6.28 -19.94 -23.77
N SER A 372 -5.52 -21.04 -23.75
CA SER A 372 -4.39 -21.22 -24.69
C SER A 372 -4.83 -21.43 -26.13
N VAL A 373 -5.94 -22.16 -26.33
CA VAL A 373 -6.48 -22.44 -27.67
C VAL A 373 -7.29 -21.26 -28.23
N PHE A 374 -8.07 -20.62 -27.38
CA PHE A 374 -8.89 -19.44 -27.74
C PHE A 374 -8.27 -18.15 -27.22
N HIS A 375 -6.97 -17.94 -27.45
CA HIS A 375 -6.19 -16.81 -26.99
C HIS A 375 -6.67 -15.45 -27.50
N ASP A 376 -7.36 -15.40 -28.62
CA ASP A 376 -8.01 -14.25 -29.26
C ASP A 376 -9.53 -14.18 -29.00
N GLY A 377 -10.08 -15.19 -28.29
CA GLY A 377 -11.47 -15.28 -27.87
C GLY A 377 -11.69 -14.82 -26.43
N GLU A 378 -12.95 -14.73 -26.06
CA GLU A 378 -13.36 -14.42 -24.70
C GLU A 378 -13.75 -15.69 -23.97
N VAL A 379 -12.93 -16.14 -23.01
CA VAL A 379 -13.17 -17.36 -22.22
C VAL A 379 -13.74 -16.98 -20.86
N TYR A 380 -14.86 -17.60 -20.50
CA TYR A 380 -15.60 -17.36 -19.27
C TYR A 380 -15.82 -18.67 -18.49
N ARG A 381 -15.80 -18.58 -17.15
CA ARG A 381 -16.36 -19.62 -16.31
C ARG A 381 -17.82 -19.27 -16.02
N ALA A 382 -18.75 -20.04 -16.59
CA ALA A 382 -20.18 -19.79 -16.46
C ALA A 382 -20.73 -20.26 -15.09
N GLY A 383 -20.12 -21.28 -14.48
CA GLY A 383 -20.44 -21.79 -13.13
C GLY A 383 -19.92 -23.20 -12.94
N GLY A 384 -19.60 -23.58 -11.72
CA GLY A 384 -19.19 -24.97 -11.39
C GLY A 384 -18.09 -25.50 -12.33
N ASP A 385 -18.48 -26.45 -13.18
CA ASP A 385 -17.68 -27.12 -14.21
C ASP A 385 -17.93 -26.60 -15.63
N GLU A 386 -18.76 -25.54 -15.78
CA GLU A 386 -19.18 -25.01 -17.06
C GLU A 386 -18.36 -23.80 -17.49
N PHE A 387 -17.97 -23.78 -18.76
CA PHE A 387 -17.23 -22.70 -19.42
C PHE A 387 -17.98 -22.25 -20.66
N MET A 388 -17.87 -20.96 -20.98
CA MET A 388 -18.38 -20.39 -22.25
C MET A 388 -17.22 -19.70 -22.97
N VAL A 389 -17.21 -19.82 -24.30
CA VAL A 389 -16.25 -19.12 -25.15
C VAL A 389 -17.00 -18.38 -26.24
N LEU A 390 -16.70 -17.09 -26.41
CA LEU A 390 -17.16 -16.26 -27.52
C LEU A 390 -15.99 -16.01 -28.46
N VAL A 391 -16.15 -16.27 -29.73
CA VAL A 391 -15.09 -16.08 -30.74
C VAL A 391 -15.61 -15.25 -31.89
N SER A 392 -14.85 -14.23 -32.24
CA SER A 392 -15.14 -13.30 -33.33
C SER A 392 -14.06 -13.37 -34.42
N LYS A 393 -14.40 -12.99 -35.64
CA LYS A 393 -13.48 -12.94 -36.78
C LYS A 393 -12.81 -14.28 -37.09
N ILE A 394 -13.58 -15.35 -37.03
CA ILE A 394 -13.09 -16.72 -37.22
C ILE A 394 -14.00 -17.51 -38.17
N THR A 395 -13.46 -18.42 -38.95
CA THR A 395 -14.22 -19.32 -39.82
C THR A 395 -14.69 -20.54 -39.02
N LYS A 396 -15.77 -21.18 -39.50
CA LYS A 396 -16.27 -22.40 -38.92
C LYS A 396 -15.21 -23.51 -38.83
N GLU A 397 -14.43 -23.69 -39.92
CA GLU A 397 -13.35 -24.65 -40.00
C GLU A 397 -12.27 -24.43 -38.94
N GLU A 398 -11.89 -23.17 -38.72
CA GLU A 398 -10.92 -22.82 -37.67
C GLU A 398 -11.47 -23.09 -36.25
N VAL A 399 -12.77 -22.83 -35.99
CA VAL A 399 -13.39 -23.18 -34.71
C VAL A 399 -13.36 -24.69 -34.51
N GLU A 400 -13.72 -25.50 -35.51
CA GLU A 400 -13.67 -26.95 -35.46
C GLU A 400 -12.25 -27.48 -35.20
N ASN A 401 -11.25 -26.88 -35.84
CA ASN A 401 -9.84 -27.18 -35.60
C ASN A 401 -9.43 -26.85 -34.14
N ARG A 402 -9.85 -25.70 -33.60
CA ARG A 402 -9.58 -25.33 -32.23
C ARG A 402 -10.27 -26.28 -31.20
N VAL A 403 -11.51 -26.67 -31.46
CA VAL A 403 -12.21 -27.67 -30.64
C VAL A 403 -11.45 -29.01 -30.63
N ASN A 404 -10.97 -29.46 -31.79
CA ASN A 404 -10.13 -30.65 -31.89
C ASN A 404 -8.82 -30.50 -31.11
N GLN A 405 -8.22 -29.31 -31.12
CA GLN A 405 -7.04 -28.99 -30.34
C GLN A 405 -7.33 -29.01 -28.82
N VAL A 406 -8.49 -28.50 -28.36
CA VAL A 406 -8.92 -28.62 -26.95
C VAL A 406 -9.02 -30.09 -26.56
N HIS A 407 -9.68 -30.92 -27.36
CA HIS A 407 -9.78 -32.37 -27.09
C HIS A 407 -8.42 -33.07 -27.10
N PHE A 408 -7.51 -32.70 -27.98
CA PHE A 408 -6.16 -33.24 -28.02
C PHE A 408 -5.39 -32.86 -26.73
N LEU A 409 -5.35 -31.59 -26.34
CA LEU A 409 -4.66 -31.13 -25.15
C LEU A 409 -5.28 -31.73 -23.87
N SER A 410 -6.61 -31.86 -23.84
CA SER A 410 -7.29 -32.49 -22.70
C SER A 410 -6.94 -33.98 -22.56
N LYS A 411 -6.72 -34.71 -23.66
CA LYS A 411 -6.24 -36.10 -23.64
C LYS A 411 -4.83 -36.24 -23.13
N MET A 412 -3.98 -35.24 -23.37
CA MET A 412 -2.61 -35.21 -22.85
C MET A 412 -2.56 -34.88 -21.35
N SER A 413 -3.62 -34.28 -20.79
CA SER A 413 -3.76 -34.04 -19.36
C SER A 413 -4.34 -35.26 -18.65
N GLU A 414 -3.82 -35.59 -17.45
CA GLU A 414 -4.20 -36.83 -16.73
C GLU A 414 -5.71 -36.91 -16.42
N ASN A 415 -6.37 -35.76 -16.10
CA ASN A 415 -7.74 -35.78 -15.56
C ASN A 415 -8.73 -34.81 -16.22
N VAL A 416 -8.36 -34.11 -17.30
CA VAL A 416 -9.26 -33.14 -17.95
C VAL A 416 -9.94 -33.78 -19.16
N ARG A 417 -11.27 -33.76 -19.21
CA ARG A 417 -12.09 -34.20 -20.36
C ARG A 417 -13.25 -33.23 -20.51
N PHE A 418 -13.46 -32.74 -21.71
CA PHE A 418 -14.55 -31.81 -22.02
C PHE A 418 -15.65 -32.48 -22.83
N SER A 419 -16.88 -32.03 -22.55
CA SER A 419 -17.99 -32.09 -23.50
C SER A 419 -18.22 -30.70 -24.05
N ILE A 420 -18.25 -30.58 -25.38
CA ILE A 420 -18.26 -29.27 -26.05
C ILE A 420 -19.42 -29.20 -27.06
N GLY A 421 -20.17 -28.11 -26.98
CA GLY A 421 -21.16 -27.75 -28.01
C GLY A 421 -20.84 -26.40 -28.62
N VAL A 422 -21.03 -26.28 -29.90
CA VAL A 422 -20.73 -25.07 -30.72
C VAL A 422 -21.93 -24.64 -31.52
N SER A 423 -22.20 -23.34 -31.50
CA SER A 423 -23.18 -22.68 -32.40
C SER A 423 -22.47 -21.65 -33.26
N TYR A 424 -22.95 -21.49 -34.51
CA TYR A 424 -22.34 -20.62 -35.54
C TYR A 424 -23.40 -19.73 -36.17
N GLY A 425 -23.11 -18.43 -36.25
CA GLY A 425 -23.81 -17.48 -37.16
C GLY A 425 -25.31 -17.37 -36.95
N GLU A 426 -25.81 -17.58 -35.76
CA GLU A 426 -27.22 -17.44 -35.45
C GLU A 426 -27.66 -15.96 -35.43
N ASN A 427 -28.98 -15.71 -35.57
CA ASN A 427 -29.50 -14.36 -35.64
C ASN A 427 -29.46 -13.57 -34.33
N ASP A 428 -29.37 -14.26 -33.20
CA ASP A 428 -29.27 -13.65 -31.89
C ASP A 428 -28.45 -14.51 -30.91
N ILE A 429 -27.87 -13.83 -29.93
CA ILE A 429 -26.96 -14.48 -28.94
C ILE A 429 -27.67 -15.51 -28.09
N ARG A 430 -28.96 -15.30 -27.74
CA ARG A 430 -29.71 -16.25 -26.86
C ARG A 430 -29.96 -17.56 -27.59
N THR A 431 -30.31 -17.50 -28.89
CA THR A 431 -30.43 -18.68 -29.72
C THR A 431 -29.09 -19.39 -29.88
N SER A 432 -28.01 -18.66 -30.11
CA SER A 432 -26.65 -19.21 -30.20
C SER A 432 -26.26 -19.95 -28.90
N MET A 433 -26.51 -19.33 -27.77
CA MET A 433 -26.20 -19.93 -26.45
C MET A 433 -27.01 -21.21 -26.23
N ARG A 434 -28.31 -21.17 -26.47
CA ARG A 434 -29.20 -22.34 -26.33
C ARG A 434 -28.76 -23.50 -27.22
N LEU A 435 -28.45 -23.28 -28.47
CA LEU A 435 -28.00 -24.32 -29.39
C LEU A 435 -26.63 -24.90 -29.01
N ALA A 436 -25.72 -24.06 -28.57
CA ALA A 436 -24.41 -24.51 -28.06
C ALA A 436 -24.57 -25.38 -26.82
N ASP A 437 -25.43 -24.97 -25.87
CA ASP A 437 -25.72 -25.73 -24.67
C ASP A 437 -26.39 -27.12 -24.96
N GLU A 438 -27.41 -27.14 -25.84
CA GLU A 438 -28.04 -28.39 -26.26
C GLU A 438 -27.04 -29.35 -26.91
N ARG A 439 -26.11 -28.85 -27.73
CA ARG A 439 -25.06 -29.66 -28.38
C ARG A 439 -24.02 -30.15 -27.37
N MET A 440 -23.64 -29.32 -26.41
CA MET A 440 -22.74 -29.70 -25.31
C MET A 440 -23.37 -30.80 -24.46
N TYR A 441 -24.68 -30.71 -24.14
CA TYR A 441 -25.39 -31.73 -23.39
C TYR A 441 -25.51 -33.06 -24.16
N ALA A 442 -25.71 -33.02 -25.47
CA ALA A 442 -25.71 -34.21 -26.34
C ALA A 442 -24.34 -34.90 -26.33
N ASP A 443 -23.24 -34.10 -26.45
CA ASP A 443 -21.86 -34.59 -26.37
C ASP A 443 -21.56 -35.22 -24.99
N LYS A 444 -22.06 -34.60 -23.90
CA LYS A 444 -21.92 -35.12 -22.53
C LYS A 444 -22.63 -36.48 -22.35
N ASN A 445 -23.83 -36.63 -22.92
CA ASN A 445 -24.54 -37.90 -22.90
C ASN A 445 -23.78 -39.00 -23.64
N SER A 446 -23.29 -38.69 -24.84
CA SER A 446 -22.47 -39.62 -25.65
C SER A 446 -21.19 -40.03 -24.91
N TYR A 447 -20.53 -39.10 -24.22
CA TYR A 447 -19.38 -39.39 -23.41
C TYR A 447 -19.66 -40.39 -22.29
N TYR A 448 -20.77 -40.19 -21.53
CA TYR A 448 -21.13 -41.12 -20.43
C TYR A 448 -21.73 -42.43 -20.93
N GLU A 449 -22.32 -42.49 -22.10
CA GLU A 449 -22.74 -43.76 -22.74
C GLU A 449 -21.51 -44.61 -23.14
N ALA A 450 -20.47 -43.96 -23.64
CA ALA A 450 -19.20 -44.64 -23.97
C ALA A 450 -18.38 -45.02 -22.73
N HIS A 451 -18.67 -44.40 -21.57
CA HIS A 451 -17.96 -44.63 -20.29
C HIS A 451 -18.93 -44.91 -19.14
N PRO A 452 -19.68 -46.04 -19.15
CA PRO A 452 -20.77 -46.30 -18.17
C PRO A 452 -20.29 -46.32 -16.70
N GLY A 453 -19.03 -46.70 -16.46
CA GLY A 453 -18.41 -46.71 -15.12
C GLY A 453 -18.08 -45.29 -14.57
N LEU A 454 -18.19 -44.23 -15.38
CA LEU A 454 -17.94 -42.86 -14.98
C LEU A 454 -19.23 -42.08 -14.68
N LYS A 455 -20.42 -42.68 -14.98
CA LYS A 455 -21.72 -42.00 -14.76
C LYS A 455 -22.04 -42.03 -13.26
N TYR A 456 -21.99 -40.91 -12.61
CA TYR A 456 -22.51 -40.72 -11.25
C TYR A 456 -24.04 -40.73 -11.30
N ARG A 457 -24.66 -41.53 -10.42
CA ARG A 457 -26.13 -41.58 -10.27
C ARG A 457 -26.63 -40.35 -9.53
#